data_27b5d4ce0d105724ce762db543aef165
#
_entry.id   27b5d4ce0d105724ce762db543aef165
#
_cell.length_a   1.000
_cell.length_b   1.000
_cell.length_c   1.000
_cell.angle_alpha   90.00
_cell.angle_beta   90.00
_cell.angle_gamma   90.00
#
_symmetry.space_group_name_H-M   'P 1'
#
loop_
_entity.id
_entity.type
_entity.pdbx_description
1 polymer ?
#
loop_
_entity_poly.entity_id
_entity_poly.type
_entity_poly.pdbx_seq_one_letter_code
_entity_poly.pdbx_strand_id
1 'polypeptide(L)'
;MTSKSIRRATAEDVAVLTQIRNDAHAKKVAHSDYAWGKEGDGFSEQWVRNNVSQKEVYVVELDGTPAGTFSFDLDDERHWGPQEPIAGYVHGLSVRKGFNGRGLGSFMLDWCANKVSGLNRRFVRLDCAVHNGKLCAYYESLGFIRVGLWPEPEPDGYVWSLYEKAAD
;
A
#
# COMPACT_ATOMS: atom_id res chain seq x y z
N MET A 1 -14.38 21.84 8.04
CA MET A 1 -14.52 20.49 7.46
C MET A 1 -13.25 20.07 6.75
N THR A 2 -12.78 18.84 7.00
CA THR A 2 -11.62 18.33 6.29
C THR A 2 -12.05 17.73 4.94
N SER A 3 -11.24 17.97 3.91
CA SER A 3 -11.47 17.48 2.56
C SER A 3 -10.36 16.47 2.21
N LYS A 4 -10.77 15.29 1.80
CA LYS A 4 -9.85 14.23 1.34
C LYS A 4 -10.00 14.06 -0.16
N SER A 5 -8.90 13.91 -0.86
CA SER A 5 -8.89 13.66 -2.30
C SER A 5 -7.73 12.76 -2.68
N ILE A 6 -7.86 12.12 -3.85
CA ILE A 6 -6.83 11.26 -4.40
C ILE A 6 -6.60 11.68 -5.86
N ARG A 7 -5.33 11.81 -6.23
CA ARG A 7 -4.92 12.13 -7.59
C ARG A 7 -3.71 11.33 -8.00
N ARG A 8 -3.45 11.25 -9.28
CA ARG A 8 -2.26 10.59 -9.81
C ARG A 8 -1.01 11.40 -9.41
N ALA A 9 0.04 10.70 -8.99
CA ALA A 9 1.32 11.32 -8.68
C ALA A 9 2.05 11.74 -9.97
N THR A 10 2.81 12.83 -9.86
CA THR A 10 3.67 13.32 -10.94
C THR A 10 5.11 13.44 -10.44
N ALA A 11 6.03 13.77 -11.33
CA ALA A 11 7.44 13.96 -10.96
C ALA A 11 7.63 15.04 -9.89
N GLU A 12 6.72 16.01 -9.82
CA GLU A 12 6.77 17.08 -8.80
C GLU A 12 6.50 16.57 -7.39
N ASP A 13 5.90 15.40 -7.25
CA ASP A 13 5.55 14.82 -5.96
C ASP A 13 6.69 13.98 -5.36
N VAL A 14 7.77 13.72 -6.09
CA VAL A 14 8.80 12.76 -5.69
C VAL A 14 9.37 13.05 -4.31
N ALA A 15 9.70 14.29 -4.01
CA ALA A 15 10.30 14.64 -2.71
C ALA A 15 9.38 14.33 -1.54
N VAL A 16 8.10 14.75 -1.61
CA VAL A 16 7.15 14.51 -0.53
C VAL A 16 6.76 13.03 -0.44
N LEU A 17 6.65 12.34 -1.57
CA LEU A 17 6.35 10.90 -1.55
C LEU A 17 7.50 10.10 -0.96
N THR A 18 8.74 10.50 -1.21
CA THR A 18 9.91 9.88 -0.58
C THR A 18 9.84 10.01 0.94
N GLN A 19 9.48 11.18 1.43
CA GLN A 19 9.30 11.39 2.87
C GLN A 19 8.18 10.52 3.42
N ILE A 20 7.03 10.47 2.76
CA ILE A 20 5.88 9.67 3.20
C ILE A 20 6.25 8.19 3.26
N ARG A 21 6.92 7.68 2.22
CA ARG A 21 7.35 6.27 2.18
C ARG A 21 8.35 5.97 3.30
N ASN A 22 9.27 6.89 3.57
CA ASN A 22 10.26 6.70 4.63
C ASN A 22 9.64 6.82 6.03
N ASP A 23 8.63 7.65 6.22
CA ASP A 23 7.86 7.67 7.46
C ASP A 23 7.21 6.31 7.72
N ALA A 24 6.60 5.72 6.71
CA ALA A 24 5.98 4.39 6.81
C ALA A 24 7.02 3.29 7.03
N HIS A 25 8.16 3.38 6.37
CA HIS A 25 9.26 2.44 6.57
C HIS A 25 9.75 2.48 8.02
N ALA A 26 9.96 3.67 8.57
CA ALA A 26 10.39 3.83 9.97
C ALA A 26 9.36 3.22 10.95
N LYS A 27 8.07 3.37 10.66
CA LYS A 27 7.02 2.77 11.48
C LYS A 27 7.05 1.24 11.43
N LYS A 28 7.27 0.66 10.25
CA LYS A 28 7.43 -0.79 10.10
C LYS A 28 8.65 -1.29 10.89
N VAL A 29 9.79 -0.63 10.75
CA VAL A 29 11.02 -0.97 11.49
C VAL A 29 10.78 -0.93 12.99
N ALA A 30 10.06 0.07 13.49
CA ALA A 30 9.72 0.18 14.92
C ALA A 30 8.87 -1.00 15.41
N HIS A 31 8.21 -1.73 14.51
CA HIS A 31 7.44 -2.94 14.81
C HIS A 31 8.18 -4.21 14.37
N SER A 32 9.49 -4.12 14.16
CA SER A 32 10.34 -5.24 13.71
C SER A 32 9.87 -5.86 12.38
N ASP A 33 9.26 -5.05 11.54
CA ASP A 33 8.82 -5.44 10.21
C ASP A 33 9.82 -4.89 9.19
N TYR A 34 10.64 -5.76 8.63
CA TYR A 34 11.71 -5.42 7.70
C TYR A 34 11.36 -5.78 6.25
N ALA A 35 10.07 -5.94 5.96
CA ALA A 35 9.61 -6.28 4.61
C ALA A 35 10.00 -5.22 3.57
N TRP A 36 10.15 -3.97 3.98
CA TRP A 36 10.61 -2.86 3.14
C TRP A 36 12.07 -2.47 3.40
N GLY A 37 12.81 -3.31 4.09
CA GLY A 37 14.20 -3.06 4.45
C GLY A 37 14.40 -2.82 5.94
N LYS A 38 15.64 -2.91 6.37
CA LYS A 38 16.06 -2.73 7.75
C LYS A 38 16.20 -1.25 8.09
N GLU A 39 16.46 -0.97 9.37
CA GLU A 39 16.79 0.38 9.81
C GLU A 39 17.94 0.96 8.97
N GLY A 40 17.74 2.18 8.48
CA GLY A 40 18.72 2.88 7.65
C GLY A 40 18.59 2.62 6.15
N ASP A 41 17.84 1.61 5.72
CA ASP A 41 17.70 1.31 4.28
C ASP A 41 16.85 2.39 3.59
N GLY A 42 15.58 2.49 3.91
CA GLY A 42 14.71 3.52 3.35
C GLY A 42 14.58 3.50 1.83
N PHE A 43 13.91 4.52 1.31
CA PHE A 43 13.70 4.73 -0.13
C PHE A 43 14.44 5.99 -0.58
N SER A 44 15.12 5.91 -1.73
CA SER A 44 15.75 7.08 -2.35
C SER A 44 14.75 7.83 -3.22
N GLU A 45 15.00 9.11 -3.49
CA GLU A 45 14.20 9.86 -4.45
C GLU A 45 14.25 9.25 -5.85
N GLN A 46 15.39 8.67 -6.23
CA GLN A 46 15.52 8.01 -7.54
C GLN A 46 14.60 6.79 -7.63
N TRP A 47 14.53 5.99 -6.57
CA TRP A 47 13.61 4.84 -6.51
C TRP A 47 12.16 5.31 -6.63
N VAL A 48 11.79 6.36 -5.90
CA VAL A 48 10.42 6.91 -5.93
C VAL A 48 10.11 7.48 -7.30
N ARG A 49 11.06 8.18 -7.92
CA ARG A 49 10.89 8.72 -9.29
C ARG A 49 10.62 7.62 -10.29
N ASN A 50 11.38 6.54 -10.23
CA ASN A 50 11.19 5.38 -11.10
C ASN A 50 9.81 4.75 -10.86
N ASN A 51 9.42 4.63 -9.60
CA ASN A 51 8.11 4.07 -9.23
C ASN A 51 6.96 4.91 -9.81
N VAL A 52 7.04 6.23 -9.65
CA VAL A 52 6.03 7.16 -10.19
C VAL A 52 5.94 7.06 -11.71
N SER A 53 7.08 6.89 -12.41
CA SER A 53 7.09 6.82 -13.87
C SER A 53 6.63 5.47 -14.43
N GLN A 54 6.79 4.37 -13.67
CA GLN A 54 6.54 3.02 -14.15
C GLN A 54 5.26 2.40 -13.63
N LYS A 55 4.71 2.92 -12.52
CA LYS A 55 3.54 2.37 -11.83
C LYS A 55 2.43 3.40 -11.73
N GLU A 56 1.22 2.94 -11.43
CA GLU A 56 0.13 3.86 -11.08
C GLU A 56 0.27 4.23 -9.61
N VAL A 57 0.94 5.33 -9.35
CA VAL A 57 1.13 5.87 -8.00
C VAL A 57 0.18 7.03 -7.77
N TYR A 58 -0.44 7.06 -6.60
CA TYR A 58 -1.44 8.07 -6.23
C TYR A 58 -1.01 8.84 -4.99
N VAL A 59 -1.41 10.11 -4.95
CA VAL A 59 -1.22 10.99 -3.79
C VAL A 59 -2.57 11.18 -3.13
N VAL A 60 -2.60 10.98 -1.82
CA VAL A 60 -3.77 11.29 -1.00
C VAL A 60 -3.54 12.63 -0.34
N GLU A 61 -4.48 13.55 -0.54
CA GLU A 61 -4.40 14.89 0.03
C GLU A 61 -5.46 15.10 1.10
N LEU A 62 -5.07 15.76 2.18
CA LEU A 62 -5.97 16.22 3.22
C LEU A 62 -5.92 17.74 3.22
N ASP A 63 -7.03 18.37 2.85
CA ASP A 63 -7.12 19.84 2.67
C ASP A 63 -6.01 20.38 1.75
N GLY A 64 -5.74 19.66 0.65
CA GLY A 64 -4.75 20.04 -0.33
C GLY A 64 -3.30 19.73 0.04
N THR A 65 -3.06 19.15 1.21
CA THR A 65 -1.71 18.78 1.66
C THR A 65 -1.48 17.28 1.46
N PRO A 66 -0.39 16.86 0.79
CA PRO A 66 -0.08 15.44 0.65
C PRO A 66 0.07 14.76 2.01
N ALA A 67 -0.71 13.72 2.23
CA ALA A 67 -0.82 13.05 3.53
C ALA A 67 -0.65 11.53 3.43
N GLY A 68 -0.68 10.97 2.23
CA GLY A 68 -0.52 9.53 2.03
C GLY A 68 -0.26 9.18 0.59
N THR A 69 0.08 7.93 0.36
CA THR A 69 0.34 7.41 -1.00
C THR A 69 0.09 5.91 -1.05
N PHE A 70 -0.15 5.42 -2.25
CA PHE A 70 -0.21 4.00 -2.57
C PHE A 70 0.01 3.82 -4.06
N SER A 71 0.27 2.59 -4.49
CA SER A 71 0.24 2.23 -5.90
C SER A 71 -0.81 1.16 -6.16
N PHE A 72 -1.28 1.08 -7.40
CA PHE A 72 -2.33 0.16 -7.82
C PHE A 72 -1.88 -0.60 -9.05
N ASP A 73 -1.99 -1.93 -9.00
CA ASP A 73 -1.63 -2.82 -10.12
C ASP A 73 -2.79 -3.77 -10.43
N LEU A 74 -2.78 -4.33 -11.64
CA LEU A 74 -3.78 -5.32 -12.08
C LEU A 74 -3.32 -6.76 -11.90
N ASP A 75 -2.07 -6.96 -11.46
CA ASP A 75 -1.53 -8.26 -11.09
C ASP A 75 -0.46 -8.09 -10.03
N ASP A 76 -0.11 -9.19 -9.36
CA ASP A 76 0.99 -9.23 -8.39
C ASP A 76 1.51 -10.66 -8.27
N GLU A 77 2.17 -11.11 -9.31
CA GLU A 77 2.68 -12.49 -9.35
C GLU A 77 3.73 -12.76 -8.27
N ARG A 78 4.51 -11.73 -7.90
CA ARG A 78 5.55 -11.88 -6.87
C ARG A 78 4.99 -12.33 -5.53
N HIS A 79 3.88 -11.72 -5.09
CA HIS A 79 3.31 -12.00 -3.75
C HIS A 79 2.13 -12.96 -3.79
N TRP A 80 1.46 -13.08 -4.93
CA TRP A 80 0.23 -13.86 -5.05
C TRP A 80 0.35 -15.07 -5.97
N GLY A 81 1.47 -15.20 -6.70
CA GLY A 81 1.58 -16.17 -7.77
C GLY A 81 0.62 -15.86 -8.92
N PRO A 82 0.51 -16.76 -9.91
CA PRO A 82 -0.43 -16.59 -11.02
C PRO A 82 -1.87 -16.58 -10.52
N GLN A 83 -2.65 -15.59 -10.95
CA GLN A 83 -4.04 -15.41 -10.53
C GLN A 83 -4.94 -15.08 -11.73
N GLU A 84 -6.22 -15.40 -11.61
CA GLU A 84 -7.22 -14.95 -12.56
C GLU A 84 -7.34 -13.42 -12.51
N PRO A 85 -7.71 -12.75 -13.63
CA PRO A 85 -7.79 -11.28 -13.69
C PRO A 85 -9.09 -10.75 -13.04
N ILE A 86 -9.24 -10.96 -11.74
CA ILE A 86 -10.47 -10.64 -10.98
C ILE A 86 -10.24 -9.64 -9.86
N ALA A 87 -9.04 -9.10 -9.73
CA ALA A 87 -8.71 -8.23 -8.60
C ALA A 87 -7.86 -7.03 -9.02
N GLY A 88 -7.80 -6.04 -8.15
CA GLY A 88 -6.78 -5.00 -8.16
C GLY A 88 -5.91 -5.15 -6.94
N TYR A 89 -4.65 -4.81 -7.06
CA TYR A 89 -3.62 -5.03 -6.04
C TYR A 89 -3.08 -3.69 -5.56
N VAL A 90 -3.07 -3.49 -4.24
CA VAL A 90 -2.62 -2.25 -3.61
C VAL A 90 -1.26 -2.47 -2.98
N HIS A 91 -0.30 -1.61 -3.29
CA HIS A 91 1.05 -1.67 -2.75
C HIS A 91 1.47 -0.36 -2.13
N GLY A 92 2.41 -0.43 -1.21
CA GLY A 92 3.06 0.75 -0.67
C GLY A 92 2.13 1.71 0.07
N LEU A 93 1.04 1.21 0.62
CA LEU A 93 0.08 2.03 1.37
C LEU A 93 0.79 2.71 2.53
N SER A 94 0.86 4.03 2.50
CA SER A 94 1.64 4.81 3.46
C SER A 94 0.89 6.06 3.88
N VAL A 95 0.98 6.38 5.19
CA VAL A 95 0.42 7.60 5.76
C VAL A 95 1.58 8.44 6.29
N ARG A 96 1.56 9.73 5.96
CA ARG A 96 2.58 10.68 6.38
C ARG A 96 2.56 10.85 7.90
N LYS A 97 3.75 10.96 8.51
CA LYS A 97 3.87 11.23 9.94
C LYS A 97 3.11 12.50 10.30
N GLY A 98 2.30 12.43 11.35
CA GLY A 98 1.44 13.54 11.77
C GLY A 98 0.04 13.48 11.21
N PHE A 99 -0.23 12.59 10.24
CA PHE A 99 -1.55 12.43 9.63
C PHE A 99 -2.21 11.09 10.00
N ASN A 100 -1.63 10.35 10.92
CA ASN A 100 -2.20 9.10 11.40
C ASN A 100 -3.48 9.35 12.21
N GLY A 101 -4.39 8.37 12.22
CA GLY A 101 -5.64 8.48 12.97
C GLY A 101 -6.70 9.32 12.29
N ARG A 102 -6.54 9.63 11.02
CA ARG A 102 -7.49 10.45 10.24
C ARG A 102 -8.31 9.63 9.23
N GLY A 103 -8.24 8.31 9.30
CA GLY A 103 -8.98 7.42 8.41
C GLY A 103 -8.45 7.40 6.98
N LEU A 104 -7.20 7.79 6.74
CA LEU A 104 -6.64 7.87 5.39
C LEU A 104 -6.46 6.49 4.76
N GLY A 105 -6.04 5.50 5.52
CA GLY A 105 -5.90 4.13 5.00
C GLY A 105 -7.22 3.58 4.49
N SER A 106 -8.28 3.73 5.27
CA SER A 106 -9.63 3.33 4.87
C SER A 106 -10.09 4.09 3.62
N PHE A 107 -9.83 5.39 3.58
CA PHE A 107 -10.19 6.23 2.43
C PHE A 107 -9.47 5.76 1.15
N MET A 108 -8.18 5.46 1.24
CA MET A 108 -7.41 4.94 0.10
C MET A 108 -7.95 3.60 -0.39
N LEU A 109 -8.28 2.70 0.52
CA LEU A 109 -8.76 1.37 0.16
C LEU A 109 -10.18 1.40 -0.40
N ASP A 110 -11.03 2.29 0.09
CA ASP A 110 -12.37 2.51 -0.48
C ASP A 110 -12.27 3.04 -1.92
N TRP A 111 -11.34 3.95 -2.16
CA TRP A 111 -11.07 4.45 -3.51
C TRP A 111 -10.64 3.32 -4.44
N CYS A 112 -9.77 2.44 -3.95
CA CYS A 112 -9.33 1.26 -4.72
C CYS A 112 -10.50 0.32 -5.02
N ALA A 113 -11.41 0.12 -4.07
CA ALA A 113 -12.60 -0.70 -4.27
C ALA A 113 -13.48 -0.13 -5.40
N ASN A 114 -13.67 1.19 -5.41
CA ASN A 114 -14.43 1.84 -6.49
C ASN A 114 -13.73 1.68 -7.84
N LYS A 115 -12.40 1.79 -7.87
CA LYS A 115 -11.62 1.60 -9.10
C LYS A 115 -11.73 0.17 -9.61
N VAL A 116 -11.63 -0.81 -8.73
CA VAL A 116 -11.77 -2.23 -9.07
C VAL A 116 -13.15 -2.52 -9.66
N SER A 117 -14.20 -2.03 -9.03
CA SER A 117 -15.58 -2.17 -9.55
C SER A 117 -15.72 -1.53 -10.92
N GLY A 118 -15.14 -0.33 -11.12
CA GLY A 118 -15.18 0.36 -12.41
C GLY A 118 -14.45 -0.38 -13.52
N LEU A 119 -13.52 -1.27 -13.17
CA LEU A 119 -12.80 -2.12 -14.11
C LEU A 119 -13.45 -3.49 -14.30
N ASN A 120 -14.64 -3.70 -13.74
CA ASN A 120 -15.38 -4.98 -13.76
C ASN A 120 -14.60 -6.11 -13.10
N ARG A 121 -13.79 -5.79 -12.08
CA ARG A 121 -13.11 -6.76 -11.24
C ARG A 121 -13.83 -6.83 -9.89
N ARG A 122 -13.53 -7.85 -9.10
CA ARG A 122 -14.34 -8.18 -7.91
C ARG A 122 -13.66 -7.91 -6.59
N PHE A 123 -12.34 -7.91 -6.54
CA PHE A 123 -11.62 -7.89 -5.27
C PHE A 123 -10.53 -6.83 -5.22
N VAL A 124 -10.36 -6.23 -4.05
CA VAL A 124 -9.16 -5.50 -3.68
C VAL A 124 -8.26 -6.46 -2.92
N ARG A 125 -7.00 -6.57 -3.33
CA ARG A 125 -6.02 -7.46 -2.71
C ARG A 125 -4.80 -6.67 -2.24
N LEU A 126 -4.22 -7.12 -1.14
CA LEU A 126 -2.97 -6.59 -0.63
C LEU A 126 -2.26 -7.69 0.19
N ASP A 127 -1.03 -7.40 0.59
CA ASP A 127 -0.25 -8.31 1.38
C ASP A 127 0.51 -7.54 2.46
N CYS A 128 0.89 -8.24 3.51
CA CYS A 128 1.77 -7.72 4.54
C CYS A 128 2.51 -8.87 5.21
N ALA A 129 3.60 -8.54 5.91
CA ALA A 129 4.39 -9.56 6.61
C ALA A 129 3.52 -10.28 7.64
N VAL A 130 3.54 -11.61 7.61
CA VAL A 130 2.69 -12.44 8.48
C VAL A 130 2.95 -12.17 9.97
N HIS A 131 4.19 -11.81 10.34
CA HIS A 131 4.55 -11.56 11.74
C HIS A 131 4.20 -10.15 12.22
N ASN A 132 3.79 -9.24 11.34
CA ASN A 132 3.32 -7.91 11.77
C ASN A 132 1.84 -8.01 12.16
N GLY A 133 1.58 -8.54 13.35
CA GLY A 133 0.23 -8.80 13.82
C GLY A 133 -0.64 -7.55 13.93
N LYS A 134 -0.03 -6.41 14.25
CA LYS A 134 -0.76 -5.14 14.36
C LYS A 134 -1.27 -4.68 12.99
N LEU A 135 -0.45 -4.81 11.96
CA LEU A 135 -0.84 -4.46 10.59
C LEU A 135 -1.89 -5.45 10.06
N CYS A 136 -1.71 -6.73 10.31
CA CYS A 136 -2.71 -7.75 9.96
C CYS A 136 -4.06 -7.42 10.60
N ALA A 137 -4.08 -7.11 11.89
CA ALA A 137 -5.30 -6.75 12.62
C ALA A 137 -5.94 -5.48 12.04
N TYR A 138 -5.13 -4.52 11.61
CA TYR A 138 -5.62 -3.29 10.99
C TYR A 138 -6.41 -3.61 9.71
N TYR A 139 -5.85 -4.41 8.81
CA TYR A 139 -6.57 -4.78 7.57
C TYR A 139 -7.81 -5.59 7.86
N GLU A 140 -7.75 -6.49 8.84
CA GLU A 140 -8.93 -7.27 9.26
C GLU A 140 -10.04 -6.36 9.79
N SER A 141 -9.67 -5.30 10.53
CA SER A 141 -10.63 -4.31 11.03
C SER A 141 -11.33 -3.55 9.89
N LEU A 142 -10.70 -3.45 8.72
CA LEU A 142 -11.28 -2.80 7.54
C LEU A 142 -12.08 -3.77 6.67
N GLY A 143 -12.25 -5.02 7.10
CA GLY A 143 -13.06 -6.01 6.39
C GLY A 143 -12.28 -6.90 5.45
N PHE A 144 -10.96 -6.83 5.43
CA PHE A 144 -10.12 -7.74 4.65
C PHE A 144 -10.07 -9.10 5.33
N ILE A 145 -10.05 -10.16 4.53
CA ILE A 145 -9.99 -11.54 5.00
C ILE A 145 -8.68 -12.15 4.49
N ARG A 146 -7.95 -12.81 5.38
CA ARG A 146 -6.75 -13.53 4.95
C ARG A 146 -7.15 -14.77 4.18
N VAL A 147 -6.73 -14.84 2.91
CA VAL A 147 -7.08 -15.94 2.01
C VAL A 147 -5.92 -16.89 1.74
N GLY A 148 -4.72 -16.56 2.22
CA GLY A 148 -3.57 -17.43 2.05
C GLY A 148 -2.29 -16.84 2.58
N LEU A 149 -1.21 -17.60 2.34
CA LEU A 149 0.16 -17.22 2.66
C LEU A 149 0.99 -17.46 1.41
N TRP A 150 1.94 -16.58 1.16
CA TRP A 150 2.87 -16.75 0.04
C TRP A 150 4.29 -16.59 0.54
N PRO A 151 5.12 -17.66 0.51
CA PRO A 151 6.51 -17.54 0.92
C PRO A 151 7.35 -16.88 -0.16
N GLU A 152 8.16 -15.88 0.24
CA GLU A 152 9.13 -15.25 -0.64
C GLU A 152 10.28 -16.25 -0.90
N PRO A 153 10.75 -16.39 -2.14
CA PRO A 153 11.93 -17.22 -2.42
C PRO A 153 13.17 -16.69 -1.71
N GLU A 154 14.08 -17.58 -1.39
CA GLU A 154 15.38 -17.20 -0.85
C GLU A 154 16.08 -16.15 -1.72
N PRO A 155 16.85 -15.18 -1.15
CA PRO A 155 17.30 -15.19 0.26
C PRO A 155 16.38 -14.44 1.23
N ASP A 156 15.37 -13.75 0.77
CA ASP A 156 14.54 -12.89 1.65
C ASP A 156 13.76 -13.70 2.69
N GLY A 157 13.19 -14.82 2.28
CA GLY A 157 12.55 -15.75 3.19
C GLY A 157 11.29 -15.24 3.89
N TYR A 158 10.73 -14.11 3.45
CA TYR A 158 9.51 -13.57 4.06
C TYR A 158 8.29 -14.43 3.74
N VAL A 159 7.36 -14.46 4.68
CA VAL A 159 6.03 -15.04 4.45
C VAL A 159 5.01 -13.89 4.50
N TRP A 160 4.24 -13.77 3.44
CA TRP A 160 3.24 -12.71 3.27
C TRP A 160 1.86 -13.25 3.61
N SER A 161 1.13 -12.52 4.45
CA SER A 161 -0.31 -12.72 4.61
C SER A 161 -0.99 -12.08 3.41
N LEU A 162 -1.80 -12.87 2.71
CA LEU A 162 -2.55 -12.40 1.54
C LEU A 162 -3.96 -12.05 1.97
N TYR A 163 -4.34 -10.79 1.77
CA TYR A 163 -5.64 -10.26 2.19
C TYR A 163 -6.49 -9.86 1.00
N GLU A 164 -7.77 -10.13 1.11
CA GLU A 164 -8.73 -9.87 0.04
C GLU A 164 -10.02 -9.28 0.62
N LYS A 165 -10.60 -8.33 -0.09
CA LYS A 165 -11.89 -7.76 0.25
C LYS A 165 -12.72 -7.57 -1.00
N ALA A 166 -14.01 -7.93 -0.96
CA ALA A 166 -14.93 -7.68 -2.07
C ALA A 166 -15.04 -6.17 -2.31
N ALA A 167 -15.04 -5.77 -3.58
CA ALA A 167 -15.05 -4.36 -3.96
C ALA A 167 -16.42 -3.70 -3.80
N ASP A 168 -17.48 -4.47 -3.72
CA ASP A 168 -18.86 -4.00 -3.59
C ASP A 168 -19.42 -4.14 -2.18
#